data_429d594d91ee78ac50dd863283ca51b9
#
_entry.id   429d594d91ee78ac50dd863283ca51b9
#
_cell.length_a   1.000
_cell.length_b   1.000
_cell.length_c   1.000
_cell.angle_alpha   90.00
_cell.angle_beta   90.00
_cell.angle_gamma   90.00
#
_symmetry.space_group_name_H-M   'P 1'
#
loop_
_entity.id
_entity.type
_entity.pdbx_description
1 polymer ?
#
loop_
_entity_poly.entity_id
_entity_poly.type
_entity_poly.pdbx_seq_one_letter_code
_entity_poly.pdbx_strand_id
1 'polypeptide(L)' 'MDVQDIKKIDSYLKKLFNNPMIRVVPRPKKDDSAEVYIGEEFIGVLFVDDEDEDRSFQFQMAILEEDLLQEG' A
#
# COMPACT_ATOMS: atom_id res chain seq x y z
N MET A 1 -0.72 5.22 10.92
CA MET A 1 0.32 5.89 10.11
C MET A 1 -0.02 7.37 10.00
N ASP A 2 0.95 8.21 10.25
CA ASP A 2 0.71 9.63 10.10
C ASP A 2 0.94 10.07 8.65
N VAL A 3 0.68 11.34 8.38
CA VAL A 3 0.78 11.89 7.03
C VAL A 3 2.19 11.77 6.47
N GLN A 4 3.19 11.93 7.33
CA GLN A 4 4.59 11.83 6.89
C GLN A 4 4.93 10.42 6.44
N ASP A 5 4.46 9.43 7.19
CA ASP A 5 4.67 8.03 6.82
C ASP A 5 4.01 7.73 5.47
N ILE A 6 2.78 8.19 5.31
CA ILE A 6 2.03 7.97 4.07
C ILE A 6 2.79 8.55 2.87
N LYS A 7 3.27 9.79 3.01
CA LYS A 7 3.99 10.45 1.92
C LYS A 7 5.29 9.74 1.57
N LYS A 8 6.02 9.31 2.58
CA LYS A 8 7.30 8.62 2.36
C LYS A 8 7.11 7.29 1.67
N ILE A 9 6.11 6.52 2.11
CA ILE A 9 5.84 5.22 1.52
C ILE A 9 5.31 5.37 0.11
N ASP A 10 4.43 6.35 -0.10
CA ASP A 10 3.90 6.64 -1.43
C ASP A 10 5.03 6.91 -2.42
N SER A 11 5.94 7.80 -2.05
CA SER A 11 7.09 8.14 -2.90
C SER A 11 7.99 6.93 -3.13
N TYR A 12 8.23 6.17 -2.08
CA TYR A 12 9.09 4.99 -2.17
C TYR A 12 8.52 3.94 -3.12
N LEU A 13 7.23 3.66 -3.00
CA LEU A 13 6.59 2.66 -3.83
C LEU A 13 6.55 3.07 -5.30
N LYS A 14 6.28 4.34 -5.57
CA LYS A 14 6.30 4.86 -6.94
C LYS A 14 7.66 4.64 -7.57
N LYS A 15 8.71 4.87 -6.81
CA LYS A 15 10.07 4.73 -7.27
C LYS A 15 10.45 3.26 -7.43
N LEU A 16 10.12 2.47 -6.41
CA LEU A 16 10.47 1.05 -6.40
C LEU A 16 9.83 0.29 -7.56
N PHE A 17 8.55 0.54 -7.80
CA PHE A 17 7.83 -0.11 -8.88
C PHE A 17 7.90 0.65 -10.20
N ASN A 18 8.56 1.79 -10.20
CA ASN A 18 8.67 2.64 -11.39
C ASN A 18 7.28 2.93 -11.98
N ASN A 19 6.36 3.30 -11.11
CA ASN A 19 4.97 3.53 -11.51
C ASN A 19 4.39 4.72 -10.76
N PRO A 20 4.24 5.88 -11.43
CA PRO A 20 3.72 7.07 -10.77
C PRO A 20 2.23 7.00 -10.45
N MET A 21 1.54 5.97 -10.93
CA MET A 21 0.11 5.80 -10.66
C MET A 21 -0.18 5.14 -9.32
N ILE A 22 0.85 4.64 -8.65
CA ILE A 22 0.68 4.05 -7.32
C ILE A 22 0.33 5.14 -6.33
N ARG A 23 -0.67 4.89 -5.49
CA ARG A 23 -1.11 5.83 -4.45
C ARG A 23 -1.28 5.11 -3.14
N VAL A 24 -0.81 5.71 -2.06
CA VAL A 24 -1.06 5.22 -0.71
C VAL A 24 -2.10 6.14 -0.08
N VAL A 25 -3.21 5.55 0.37
CA VAL A 25 -4.36 6.30 0.85
C VAL A 25 -4.62 5.92 2.32
N PRO A 26 -4.67 6.89 3.22
CA PRO A 26 -4.95 6.58 4.62
C PRO A 26 -6.37 6.08 4.82
N ARG A 27 -6.55 5.21 5.82
CA ARG A 27 -7.86 4.68 6.15
C ARG A 27 -8.46 5.54 7.26
N PRO A 28 -9.67 6.08 7.08
CA PRO A 28 -10.22 7.08 8.02
C PRO A 28 -10.34 6.61 9.46
N LYS A 29 -10.58 5.32 9.68
CA LYS A 29 -10.82 4.81 11.02
C LYS A 29 -9.73 3.89 11.53
N LYS A 30 -8.62 3.78 10.78
CA LYS A 30 -7.52 2.92 11.16
C LYS A 30 -6.21 3.65 10.92
N ASP A 31 -5.48 3.87 11.99
CA ASP A 31 -4.22 4.59 11.91
C ASP A 31 -3.00 3.66 11.84
N ASP A 32 -3.23 2.35 11.86
CA ASP A 32 -2.17 1.36 11.77
C ASP A 32 -2.07 0.74 10.37
N SER A 33 -2.87 1.21 9.43
CA SER A 33 -2.87 0.67 8.08
C SER A 33 -3.29 1.72 7.07
N ALA A 34 -3.00 1.43 5.80
CA ALA A 34 -3.37 2.28 4.69
C ALA A 34 -3.66 1.42 3.49
N GLU A 35 -4.40 1.98 2.53
CA GLU A 35 -4.72 1.27 1.30
C GLU A 35 -3.76 1.67 0.19
N VAL A 36 -3.51 0.75 -0.72
CA VAL A 36 -2.64 1.01 -1.87
C VAL A 36 -3.44 0.81 -3.14
N TYR A 37 -3.33 1.78 -4.03
CA TYR A 37 -4.01 1.78 -5.32
C TYR A 37 -3.02 1.97 -6.45
N ILE A 38 -3.39 1.47 -7.62
CA ILE A 38 -2.75 1.88 -8.87
C ILE A 38 -3.84 2.59 -9.67
N GLY A 39 -3.72 3.90 -9.83
CA GLY A 39 -4.81 4.68 -10.39
C GLY A 39 -6.02 4.57 -9.49
N GLU A 40 -7.10 4.02 -9.98
CA GLU A 40 -8.32 3.82 -9.20
C GLU A 40 -8.52 2.38 -8.75
N GLU A 41 -7.58 1.51 -9.11
CA GLU A 41 -7.70 0.10 -8.75
C GLU A 41 -7.05 -0.17 -7.40
N PHE A 42 -7.83 -0.72 -6.48
CA PHE A 42 -7.33 -1.13 -5.18
C PHE A 42 -6.47 -2.39 -5.33
N ILE A 43 -5.24 -2.36 -4.84
CA ILE A 43 -4.34 -3.50 -5.01
C ILE A 43 -3.89 -4.13 -3.70
N GLY A 44 -3.99 -3.43 -2.59
CA GLY A 44 -3.56 -4.05 -1.34
C GLY A 44 -3.61 -3.11 -0.16
N VAL A 45 -3.10 -3.61 0.96
CA VAL A 45 -3.11 -2.89 2.23
C VAL A 45 -1.71 -2.89 2.82
N LEU A 46 -1.33 -1.75 3.38
CA LEU A 46 -0.10 -1.61 4.13
C LEU A 46 -0.41 -1.62 5.62
N PHE A 47 0.39 -2.32 6.37
CA PHE A 47 0.28 -2.36 7.83
C PHE A 47 1.59 -1.90 8.44
N VAL A 48 1.50 -1.16 9.53
CA VAL A 48 2.68 -0.84 10.29
C VAL A 48 2.97 -1.98 11.27
N ASP A 49 4.23 -2.36 11.35
CA ASP A 49 4.71 -3.38 12.28
C ASP A 49 5.75 -2.72 13.18
N ASP A 50 5.38 -2.50 14.43
CA ASP A 50 6.27 -1.85 15.39
C ASP A 50 6.46 -2.69 16.66
N GLU A 51 6.29 -4.01 16.54
CA GLU A 51 6.49 -4.92 17.67
C GLU A 51 7.93 -4.94 18.15
N ASP A 52 8.86 -4.72 17.23
CA ASP A 52 10.28 -4.65 17.54
C ASP A 52 10.72 -3.21 17.66
N GLU A 53 11.97 -2.98 18.06
CA GLU A 53 12.52 -1.64 18.14
C GLU A 53 12.56 -0.95 16.78
N ASP A 54 12.72 -1.74 15.74
CA ASP A 54 12.75 -1.22 14.38
C ASP A 54 11.35 -1.35 13.77
N ARG A 55 10.80 -0.20 13.42
CA ARG A 55 9.48 -0.16 12.79
C ARG A 55 9.62 -0.54 11.31
N SER A 56 8.70 -1.36 10.84
CA SER A 56 8.64 -1.72 9.44
C SER A 56 7.22 -1.62 8.93
N PHE A 57 7.06 -1.69 7.62
CA PHE A 57 5.76 -1.64 6.98
C PHE A 57 5.61 -2.88 6.11
N GLN A 58 4.45 -3.52 6.23
CA GLN A 58 4.15 -4.75 5.50
C GLN A 58 3.10 -4.45 4.45
N PHE A 59 3.38 -4.80 3.21
CA PHE A 59 2.42 -4.64 2.12
C PHE A 59 1.83 -6.00 1.78
N GLN A 60 0.51 -6.09 1.85
CA GLN A 60 -0.22 -7.31 1.55
C GLN A 60 -1.13 -7.08 0.37
N MET A 61 -1.09 -8.00 -0.57
CA MET A 61 -1.88 -7.91 -1.78
C MET A 61 -2.58 -9.24 -2.00
N ALA A 62 -3.88 -9.20 -2.27
CA ALA A 62 -4.64 -10.39 -2.59
C ALA A 62 -4.81 -10.48 -4.11
N ILE A 63 -4.44 -11.62 -4.67
CA ILE A 63 -4.66 -11.89 -6.08
C ILE A 63 -5.76 -12.93 -6.15
N LEU A 64 -6.91 -12.53 -6.69
CA LEU A 64 -8.06 -13.39 -6.75
C LEU A 64 -8.01 -14.26 -7.99
N GLU A 65 -8.62 -15.44 -7.88
CA GLU A 65 -8.66 -16.37 -9.02
C GLU A 65 -9.24 -15.69 -10.26
N GLU A 66 -10.28 -14.90 -10.08
CA GLU A 66 -10.92 -14.21 -11.20
C GLU A 66 -10.01 -13.18 -11.86
N ASP A 67 -9.05 -12.64 -11.12
CA ASP A 67 -8.07 -11.71 -11.70
C ASP A 67 -7.17 -12.42 -12.71
N LEU A 68 -6.88 -13.70 -12.43
CA LEU A 68 -6.00 -14.50 -13.28
C LEU A 68 -6.69 -14.97 -14.53
N LEU A 69 -8.01 -14.96 -14.55
CA LEU A 69 -8.79 -15.39 -15.70
C LEU A 69 -8.97 -14.29 -16.74
N GLN A 70 -8.64 -13.07 -16.37
CA GLN A 70 -8.73 -11.95 -17.32
C GLN A 70 -7.53 -11.95 -18.23
N GLU A 71 -7.80 -11.87 -19.50
CA GLU A 71 -6.75 -11.75 -20.48
C GLU A 71 -6.32 -10.31 -20.57
N GLY A 72 -5.13 -10.07 -20.16
CA GLY A 72 -4.80 -8.73 -20.15
C GLY A 72 -3.54 -8.23 -20.33
#